data_c5c1af38a6da8b3e6f9fdb7a45a835f6
#
_entry.id   c5c1af38a6da8b3e6f9fdb7a45a835f6
#
_cell.length_a   1.000
_cell.length_b   1.000
_cell.length_c   1.000
_cell.angle_alpha   90.00
_cell.angle_beta   90.00
_cell.angle_gamma   90.00
#
_symmetry.space_group_name_H-M   'P 1'
#
loop_
_entity.id
_entity.type
_entity.pdbx_description
1 polymer ?
#
loop_
_entity_poly.entity_id
_entity_poly.type
_entity_poly.pdbx_seq_one_letter_code
_entity_poly.pdbx_strand_id
1 'polypeptide(L)'
;MSAPGEPGAAPAPAAVPPPGDAALEARGLTKRYRGGQLAVDRLDLRVPRGSVFGFLGPNGSGKTTTIRMAMGLIEPTSGTVEVLGEPMPRGVRRVLPRVGALIEGPALYGFLSGRDNLVRFDAADPTADPRTRAARVGAALDRVGLVAAAGKKARAYSLGMKQRLGLAAALLRPRELLVLDEPTNGLDPQGMREIRTLVRELAADGTTVFLSSHLLDEIEQVCTHAAVMAQGRLLVQGTVAELAGRAASARGRLAVTTPDPADAVRILKEHGVTDLVAAVDRVTGELPGRDAPDLADLNAALVGAGVRVRAFGRERVSLEDAFVALTGEGFDVAG
;
A
#
# COMPACT_ATOMS: atom_id res chain seq x y z
N MET A 1 -39.75 17.25 30.30
CA MET A 1 -38.41 16.76 30.63
C MET A 1 -38.18 15.56 29.76
N SER A 2 -37.54 15.76 28.60
CA SER A 2 -37.17 14.66 27.68
C SER A 2 -35.74 14.30 27.93
N ALA A 3 -35.45 13.02 28.07
CA ALA A 3 -34.11 12.47 28.30
C ALA A 3 -33.24 12.61 27.03
N PRO A 4 -31.91 12.81 27.16
CA PRO A 4 -31.03 12.87 26.02
C PRO A 4 -30.74 11.45 25.47
N GLY A 5 -30.83 11.35 24.12
CA GLY A 5 -30.59 10.12 23.38
C GLY A 5 -29.12 9.65 23.53
N GLU A 6 -28.95 8.36 23.65
CA GLU A 6 -27.67 7.68 23.69
C GLU A 6 -26.88 7.85 22.38
N PRO A 7 -25.56 8.04 22.40
CA PRO A 7 -24.75 8.08 21.21
C PRO A 7 -24.67 6.69 20.57
N GLY A 8 -24.97 6.61 19.27
CA GLY A 8 -24.97 5.37 18.50
C GLY A 8 -23.61 4.65 18.57
N ALA A 9 -23.68 3.34 18.85
CA ALA A 9 -22.54 2.45 18.92
C ALA A 9 -21.75 2.46 17.61
N ALA A 10 -20.45 2.62 17.71
CA ALA A 10 -19.53 2.48 16.59
C ALA A 10 -19.64 1.07 15.98
N PRO A 11 -19.56 0.93 14.64
CA PRO A 11 -19.61 -0.38 14.00
C PRO A 11 -18.45 -1.26 14.46
N ALA A 12 -18.75 -2.51 14.78
CA ALA A 12 -17.79 -3.50 15.24
C ALA A 12 -16.65 -3.67 14.21
N PRO A 13 -15.39 -3.83 14.65
CA PRO A 13 -14.26 -4.10 13.76
C PRO A 13 -14.49 -5.43 13.02
N ALA A 14 -14.12 -5.44 11.73
CA ALA A 14 -14.19 -6.64 10.89
C ALA A 14 -13.45 -7.81 11.54
N ALA A 15 -14.00 -9.02 11.43
CA ALA A 15 -13.49 -10.25 12.04
C ALA A 15 -12.00 -10.44 11.72
N VAL A 16 -11.18 -10.51 12.75
CA VAL A 16 -9.75 -10.82 12.65
C VAL A 16 -9.64 -12.31 12.28
N PRO A 17 -8.98 -12.65 11.14
CA PRO A 17 -8.75 -14.04 10.77
C PRO A 17 -7.92 -14.77 11.84
N PRO A 18 -7.99 -16.12 11.93
CA PRO A 18 -7.43 -16.90 13.04
C PRO A 18 -5.93 -16.68 13.24
N PRO A 19 -5.41 -16.79 14.47
CA PRO A 19 -3.98 -16.67 14.74
C PRO A 19 -3.20 -17.76 14.01
N GLY A 20 -2.09 -17.40 13.35
CA GLY A 20 -1.20 -18.33 12.63
C GLY A 20 -1.01 -18.06 11.13
N ASP A 21 -1.89 -17.26 10.49
CA ASP A 21 -1.84 -17.01 9.05
C ASP A 21 -1.27 -15.62 8.67
N ALA A 22 -0.56 -14.98 9.60
CA ALA A 22 0.08 -13.70 9.35
C ALA A 22 1.58 -13.86 9.02
N ALA A 23 2.05 -13.12 8.03
CA ALA A 23 3.48 -12.97 7.76
C ALA A 23 4.14 -11.93 8.67
N LEU A 24 3.37 -10.91 9.09
CA LEU A 24 3.76 -9.93 10.09
C LEU A 24 2.56 -9.58 10.95
N GLU A 25 2.75 -9.59 12.27
CA GLU A 25 1.74 -9.17 13.23
C GLU A 25 2.36 -8.26 14.29
N ALA A 26 1.80 -7.07 14.49
CA ALA A 26 2.17 -6.13 15.54
C ALA A 26 0.98 -5.86 16.44
N ARG A 27 1.20 -5.82 17.77
CA ARG A 27 0.16 -5.57 18.78
C ARG A 27 0.60 -4.48 19.75
N GLY A 28 -0.13 -3.39 19.79
CA GLY A 28 0.15 -2.21 20.61
C GLY A 28 1.56 -1.64 20.42
N LEU A 29 2.14 -1.85 19.21
CA LEU A 29 3.53 -1.53 18.90
C LEU A 29 3.76 -0.03 19.02
N THR A 30 4.73 0.36 19.88
CA THR A 30 4.98 1.77 20.18
C THR A 30 6.47 2.07 20.09
N LYS A 31 6.81 3.20 19.48
CA LYS A 31 8.18 3.72 19.47
C LYS A 31 8.21 5.18 19.87
N ARG A 32 8.89 5.46 20.99
CA ARG A 32 9.24 6.80 21.43
C ARG A 32 10.77 6.94 21.41
N TYR A 33 11.26 7.93 20.73
CA TYR A 33 12.69 8.23 20.70
C TYR A 33 13.12 9.03 21.92
N ARG A 34 14.44 9.04 22.22
CA ARG A 34 15.01 9.73 23.42
C ARG A 34 14.68 11.21 23.48
N GLY A 35 14.46 11.88 22.33
CA GLY A 35 14.01 13.28 22.24
C GLY A 35 12.52 13.50 22.54
N GLY A 36 11.78 12.48 23.00
CA GLY A 36 10.35 12.57 23.32
C GLY A 36 9.42 12.35 22.12
N GLN A 37 9.92 12.35 20.90
CA GLN A 37 9.13 12.15 19.69
C GLN A 37 8.49 10.75 19.70
N LEU A 38 7.16 10.71 19.59
CA LEU A 38 6.37 9.51 19.45
C LEU A 38 6.21 9.21 17.95
N ALA A 39 7.00 8.27 17.43
CA ALA A 39 7.01 7.93 16.02
C ALA A 39 5.96 6.87 15.64
N VAL A 40 5.63 5.97 16.59
CA VAL A 40 4.57 4.96 16.45
C VAL A 40 3.84 4.86 17.78
N ASP A 41 2.51 4.92 17.76
CA ASP A 41 1.63 4.92 18.93
C ASP A 41 0.62 3.77 18.86
N ARG A 42 0.87 2.71 19.64
CA ARG A 42 -0.03 1.55 19.84
C ARG A 42 -0.56 0.96 18.53
N LEU A 43 0.34 0.74 17.58
CA LEU A 43 0.01 0.19 16.26
C LEU A 43 -0.38 -1.30 16.38
N ASP A 44 -1.57 -1.65 15.90
CA ASP A 44 -2.04 -3.02 15.69
C ASP A 44 -2.09 -3.28 14.18
N LEU A 45 -1.11 -4.02 13.65
CA LEU A 45 -0.96 -4.29 12.22
C LEU A 45 -0.92 -5.78 11.96
N ARG A 46 -1.63 -6.25 10.93
CA ARG A 46 -1.63 -7.63 10.50
C ARG A 46 -1.48 -7.74 8.98
N VAL A 47 -0.43 -8.45 8.55
CA VAL A 47 -0.13 -8.73 7.14
C VAL A 47 -0.42 -10.20 6.86
N PRO A 48 -1.47 -10.54 6.09
CA PRO A 48 -1.79 -11.92 5.73
C PRO A 48 -0.69 -12.56 4.87
N ARG A 49 -0.45 -13.87 5.04
CA ARG A 49 0.47 -14.61 4.16
C ARG A 49 -0.06 -14.63 2.72
N GLY A 50 0.86 -14.63 1.74
CA GLY A 50 0.53 -14.63 0.31
C GLY A 50 -0.09 -13.34 -0.21
N SER A 51 -0.24 -12.30 0.63
CA SER A 51 -0.77 -11.01 0.20
C SER A 51 0.33 -10.10 -0.38
N VAL A 52 -0.08 -9.19 -1.27
CA VAL A 52 0.64 -7.95 -1.51
C VAL A 52 0.01 -6.90 -0.61
N PHE A 53 0.72 -6.53 0.43
CA PHE A 53 0.24 -5.64 1.48
C PHE A 53 0.89 -4.25 1.38
N GLY A 54 0.09 -3.23 1.14
CA GLY A 54 0.51 -1.83 1.08
C GLY A 54 0.42 -1.14 2.44
N PHE A 55 1.50 -0.54 2.88
CA PHE A 55 1.56 0.26 4.10
C PHE A 55 1.66 1.75 3.74
N LEU A 56 0.54 2.42 3.78
CA LEU A 56 0.33 3.74 3.21
C LEU A 56 0.37 4.83 4.28
N GLY A 57 0.86 6.00 3.92
CA GLY A 57 0.83 7.18 4.79
C GLY A 57 1.82 8.26 4.35
N PRO A 58 1.63 9.52 4.77
CA PRO A 58 2.54 10.61 4.44
C PRO A 58 3.94 10.39 5.02
N ASN A 59 4.88 11.19 4.55
CA ASN A 59 6.24 11.18 5.10
C ASN A 59 6.20 11.54 6.59
N GLY A 60 6.99 10.86 7.40
CA GLY A 60 6.98 11.06 8.87
C GLY A 60 5.82 10.37 9.61
N SER A 61 4.90 9.67 8.94
CA SER A 61 3.79 8.98 9.62
C SER A 61 4.22 7.78 10.48
N GLY A 62 5.47 7.31 10.37
CA GLY A 62 6.01 6.20 11.16
C GLY A 62 6.21 4.89 10.41
N LYS A 63 5.97 4.83 9.08
CA LYS A 63 6.12 3.62 8.24
C LYS A 63 7.49 2.97 8.37
N THR A 64 8.56 3.70 8.04
CA THR A 64 9.95 3.20 8.12
C THR A 64 10.31 2.78 9.55
N THR A 65 9.85 3.52 10.58
CA THR A 65 10.06 3.15 11.98
C THR A 65 9.40 1.81 12.31
N THR A 66 8.18 1.57 11.83
CA THR A 66 7.47 0.30 12.00
C THR A 66 8.21 -0.84 11.30
N ILE A 67 8.64 -0.63 10.06
CA ILE A 67 9.45 -1.60 9.28
C ILE A 67 10.74 -1.93 10.03
N ARG A 68 11.47 -0.94 10.53
CA ARG A 68 12.71 -1.16 11.29
C ARG A 68 12.47 -1.98 12.57
N MET A 69 11.38 -1.76 13.30
CA MET A 69 11.02 -2.59 14.46
C MET A 69 10.70 -4.03 14.05
N ALA A 70 9.92 -4.21 12.97
CA ALA A 70 9.60 -5.52 12.43
C ALA A 70 10.84 -6.31 11.98
N MET A 71 11.82 -5.62 11.40
CA MET A 71 13.08 -6.25 10.99
C MET A 71 14.12 -6.38 12.13
N GLY A 72 13.78 -5.98 13.34
CA GLY A 72 14.69 -6.03 14.49
C GLY A 72 15.86 -5.06 14.43
N LEU A 73 15.80 -4.04 13.58
CA LEU A 73 16.82 -3.00 13.45
C LEU A 73 16.77 -1.98 14.59
N ILE A 74 15.60 -1.79 15.17
CA ILE A 74 15.38 -0.99 16.39
C ILE A 74 14.42 -1.72 17.32
N GLU A 75 14.59 -1.52 18.63
CA GLU A 75 13.69 -2.09 19.63
C GLU A 75 12.45 -1.22 19.80
N PRO A 76 11.25 -1.81 19.96
CA PRO A 76 10.05 -1.07 20.38
C PRO A 76 10.21 -0.54 21.79
N THR A 77 9.50 0.56 22.10
CA THR A 77 9.38 1.08 23.47
C THR A 77 8.40 0.23 24.28
N SER A 78 7.32 -0.23 23.62
CA SER A 78 6.32 -1.16 24.19
C SER A 78 5.57 -1.87 23.07
N GLY A 79 4.75 -2.84 23.41
CA GLY A 79 4.05 -3.71 22.46
C GLY A 79 4.94 -4.82 21.93
N THR A 80 4.42 -5.59 20.98
CA THR A 80 5.09 -6.75 20.39
C THR A 80 4.98 -6.73 18.88
N VAL A 81 5.95 -7.35 18.21
CA VAL A 81 5.88 -7.63 16.76
C VAL A 81 6.42 -9.03 16.50
N GLU A 82 5.70 -9.78 15.69
CA GLU A 82 6.06 -11.11 15.21
C GLU A 82 6.21 -11.09 13.69
N VAL A 83 7.23 -11.77 13.18
CA VAL A 83 7.47 -11.94 11.75
C VAL A 83 7.62 -13.42 11.45
N LEU A 84 6.82 -13.93 10.51
CA LEU A 84 6.74 -15.36 10.17
C LEU A 84 6.52 -16.28 11.40
N GLY A 85 5.78 -15.77 12.40
CA GLY A 85 5.48 -16.47 13.66
C GLY A 85 6.58 -16.39 14.71
N GLU A 86 7.63 -15.61 14.49
CA GLU A 86 8.75 -15.45 15.41
C GLU A 86 8.74 -14.07 16.07
N PRO A 87 8.86 -13.99 17.41
CA PRO A 87 8.88 -12.71 18.11
C PRO A 87 10.17 -11.92 17.82
N MET A 88 10.02 -10.66 17.41
CA MET A 88 11.15 -9.78 17.12
C MET A 88 11.48 -8.86 18.33
N PRO A 89 12.74 -8.51 18.58
CA PRO A 89 13.95 -8.86 17.77
C PRO A 89 14.56 -10.23 18.13
N ARG A 90 14.03 -10.96 19.11
CA ARG A 90 14.63 -12.23 19.59
C ARG A 90 14.74 -13.30 18.50
N GLY A 91 13.76 -13.34 17.59
CA GLY A 91 13.68 -14.29 16.47
C GLY A 91 14.54 -13.93 15.25
N VAL A 92 15.27 -12.81 15.26
CA VAL A 92 15.93 -12.24 14.09
C VAL A 92 16.78 -13.25 13.29
N ARG A 93 17.54 -14.12 13.98
CA ARG A 93 18.39 -15.12 13.32
C ARG A 93 17.60 -16.20 12.56
N ARG A 94 16.37 -16.52 13.00
CA ARG A 94 15.47 -17.47 12.33
C ARG A 94 14.67 -16.81 11.21
N VAL A 95 14.37 -15.52 11.35
CA VAL A 95 13.54 -14.75 10.43
C VAL A 95 14.33 -14.25 9.22
N LEU A 96 15.49 -13.61 9.42
CA LEU A 96 16.22 -12.94 8.33
C LEU A 96 16.57 -13.84 7.14
N PRO A 97 16.94 -15.14 7.29
CA PRO A 97 17.17 -16.01 6.14
C PRO A 97 15.92 -16.25 5.27
N ARG A 98 14.73 -16.02 5.80
CA ARG A 98 13.42 -16.22 5.15
C ARG A 98 12.84 -14.92 4.61
N VAL A 99 13.45 -13.78 4.90
CA VAL A 99 12.99 -12.44 4.52
C VAL A 99 13.97 -11.79 3.55
N GLY A 100 13.46 -11.21 2.47
CA GLY A 100 14.17 -10.24 1.65
C GLY A 100 13.78 -8.83 2.09
N ALA A 101 14.73 -7.91 2.19
CA ALA A 101 14.40 -6.54 2.60
C ALA A 101 15.16 -5.51 1.76
N LEU A 102 14.45 -4.43 1.41
CA LEU A 102 14.99 -3.20 0.84
C LEU A 102 14.44 -2.03 1.68
N ILE A 103 15.27 -1.50 2.60
CA ILE A 103 14.87 -0.46 3.56
C ILE A 103 15.74 0.76 3.33
N GLU A 104 15.13 1.95 3.15
CA GLU A 104 15.81 3.23 2.91
C GLU A 104 16.73 3.26 1.68
N GLY A 105 16.47 2.37 0.73
CA GLY A 105 17.23 2.26 -0.50
C GLY A 105 18.39 1.26 -0.46
N PRO A 106 19.04 1.04 -1.60
CA PRO A 106 20.03 0.00 -1.76
C PRO A 106 21.40 0.41 -1.18
N ALA A 107 21.86 -0.30 -0.15
CA ALA A 107 23.18 -0.12 0.46
C ALA A 107 24.29 -0.74 -0.42
N LEU A 108 24.58 -0.13 -1.58
CA LEU A 108 25.52 -0.66 -2.57
C LEU A 108 26.93 -0.10 -2.38
N TYR A 109 27.92 -0.96 -2.65
CA TYR A 109 29.31 -0.55 -2.75
C TYR A 109 29.56 0.05 -4.14
N GLY A 110 29.61 1.37 -4.24
CA GLY A 110 29.70 2.08 -5.52
C GLY A 110 30.92 1.74 -6.39
N PHE A 111 32.01 1.30 -5.76
CA PHE A 111 33.26 0.88 -6.45
C PHE A 111 33.23 -0.56 -7.00
N LEU A 112 32.28 -1.39 -6.55
CA LEU A 112 32.05 -2.74 -7.06
C LEU A 112 31.09 -2.71 -8.26
N SER A 113 31.18 -3.74 -9.11
CA SER A 113 30.19 -3.97 -10.17
C SER A 113 28.83 -4.38 -9.58
N GLY A 114 27.77 -4.35 -10.39
CA GLY A 114 26.47 -4.87 -9.98
C GLY A 114 26.57 -6.34 -9.56
N ARG A 115 27.24 -7.14 -10.34
CA ARG A 115 27.50 -8.57 -10.04
C ARG A 115 28.26 -8.75 -8.73
N ASP A 116 29.36 -8.01 -8.52
CA ASP A 116 30.19 -8.15 -7.32
C ASP A 116 29.46 -7.71 -6.05
N ASN A 117 28.59 -6.70 -6.14
CA ASN A 117 27.67 -6.35 -5.04
C ASN A 117 26.82 -7.55 -4.65
N LEU A 118 26.17 -8.21 -5.61
CA LEU A 118 25.31 -9.37 -5.32
C LEU A 118 26.11 -10.56 -4.79
N VAL A 119 27.33 -10.83 -5.33
CA VAL A 119 28.24 -11.83 -4.79
C VAL A 119 28.55 -11.56 -3.32
N ARG A 120 28.79 -10.29 -2.96
CA ARG A 120 29.08 -9.89 -1.58
C ARG A 120 27.87 -10.07 -0.66
N PHE A 121 26.68 -9.70 -1.12
CA PHE A 121 25.45 -9.92 -0.34
C PHE A 121 25.14 -11.41 -0.15
N ASP A 122 25.30 -12.22 -1.20
CA ASP A 122 25.15 -13.67 -1.12
C ASP A 122 26.15 -14.31 -0.15
N ALA A 123 27.40 -13.83 -0.14
CA ALA A 123 28.43 -14.32 0.76
C ALA A 123 28.20 -13.93 2.24
N ALA A 124 27.43 -12.88 2.50
CA ALA A 124 27.05 -12.45 3.84
C ALA A 124 25.91 -13.30 4.45
N ASP A 125 25.20 -14.08 3.65
CA ASP A 125 24.16 -15.00 4.13
C ASP A 125 24.81 -16.34 4.55
N PRO A 126 24.87 -16.66 5.86
CA PRO A 126 25.54 -17.87 6.35
C PRO A 126 24.84 -19.17 5.92
N THR A 127 23.62 -19.08 5.40
CA THR A 127 22.82 -20.21 4.93
C THR A 127 22.93 -20.43 3.43
N ALA A 128 23.71 -19.59 2.70
CA ALA A 128 23.88 -19.69 1.26
C ALA A 128 24.97 -20.70 0.88
N ASP A 129 24.65 -21.67 -0.01
CA ASP A 129 25.65 -22.57 -0.56
C ASP A 129 26.57 -21.82 -1.56
N PRO A 130 27.87 -21.71 -1.28
CA PRO A 130 28.83 -21.05 -2.18
C PRO A 130 28.89 -21.65 -3.60
N ARG A 131 28.58 -22.95 -3.76
CA ARG A 131 28.65 -23.64 -5.04
C ARG A 131 27.61 -23.15 -6.04
N THR A 132 26.46 -22.70 -5.56
CA THR A 132 25.34 -22.24 -6.41
C THR A 132 25.25 -20.71 -6.47
N ARG A 133 26.19 -19.97 -5.87
CA ARG A 133 26.25 -18.51 -5.85
C ARG A 133 26.16 -17.88 -7.23
N ALA A 134 26.96 -18.35 -8.17
CA ALA A 134 26.99 -17.78 -9.52
C ALA A 134 25.64 -17.90 -10.21
N ALA A 135 24.93 -19.03 -10.04
CA ALA A 135 23.61 -19.24 -10.59
C ALA A 135 22.58 -18.32 -9.94
N ARG A 136 22.58 -18.18 -8.60
CA ARG A 136 21.67 -17.27 -7.88
C ARG A 136 21.89 -15.82 -8.28
N VAL A 137 23.13 -15.35 -8.35
CA VAL A 137 23.48 -14.00 -8.78
C VAL A 137 23.04 -13.75 -10.22
N GLY A 138 23.24 -14.74 -11.12
CA GLY A 138 22.76 -14.65 -12.50
C GLY A 138 21.24 -14.53 -12.58
N ALA A 139 20.52 -15.40 -11.91
CA ALA A 139 19.06 -15.40 -11.87
C ALA A 139 18.50 -14.09 -11.25
N ALA A 140 19.11 -13.59 -10.17
CA ALA A 140 18.68 -12.33 -9.56
C ALA A 140 18.89 -11.12 -10.49
N LEU A 141 20.00 -11.06 -11.22
CA LEU A 141 20.25 -10.01 -12.23
C LEU A 141 19.27 -10.09 -13.40
N ASP A 142 18.97 -11.30 -13.85
CA ASP A 142 18.01 -11.53 -14.94
C ASP A 142 16.60 -11.05 -14.53
N ARG A 143 16.15 -11.46 -13.34
CA ARG A 143 14.82 -11.10 -12.79
C ARG A 143 14.56 -9.58 -12.70
N VAL A 144 15.62 -8.79 -12.52
CA VAL A 144 15.51 -7.32 -12.47
C VAL A 144 16.00 -6.62 -13.76
N GLY A 145 16.26 -7.37 -14.84
CA GLY A 145 16.68 -6.82 -16.13
C GLY A 145 18.06 -6.14 -16.12
N LEU A 146 19.01 -6.58 -15.26
CA LEU A 146 20.32 -5.96 -15.12
C LEU A 146 21.48 -6.80 -15.67
N VAL A 147 21.22 -7.87 -16.42
CA VAL A 147 22.25 -8.76 -16.96
C VAL A 147 23.27 -8.00 -17.81
N ALA A 148 22.81 -7.16 -18.77
CA ALA A 148 23.67 -6.38 -19.65
C ALA A 148 24.53 -5.34 -18.92
N ALA A 149 24.09 -4.88 -17.75
CA ALA A 149 24.80 -3.90 -16.94
C ALA A 149 25.61 -4.51 -15.79
N ALA A 150 25.55 -5.83 -15.60
CA ALA A 150 26.11 -6.53 -14.43
C ALA A 150 27.59 -6.24 -14.16
N GLY A 151 28.40 -6.00 -15.20
CA GLY A 151 29.82 -5.67 -15.09
C GLY A 151 30.12 -4.19 -14.82
N LYS A 152 29.16 -3.28 -14.97
CA LYS A 152 29.37 -1.85 -14.69
C LYS A 152 29.46 -1.60 -13.20
N LYS A 153 30.29 -0.64 -12.76
CA LYS A 153 30.37 -0.21 -11.36
C LYS A 153 29.05 0.40 -10.90
N ALA A 154 28.59 0.07 -9.69
CA ALA A 154 27.32 0.53 -9.17
C ALA A 154 27.23 2.07 -9.04
N ARG A 155 28.35 2.79 -8.88
CA ARG A 155 28.37 4.25 -8.93
C ARG A 155 27.90 4.84 -10.26
N ALA A 156 28.04 4.10 -11.37
CA ALA A 156 27.62 4.49 -12.71
C ALA A 156 26.19 4.07 -13.05
N TYR A 157 25.47 3.47 -12.11
CA TYR A 157 24.06 3.10 -12.26
C TYR A 157 23.17 4.33 -12.07
N SER A 158 22.10 4.41 -12.86
CA SER A 158 20.99 5.33 -12.57
C SER A 158 20.31 4.98 -11.23
N LEU A 159 19.51 5.87 -10.70
CA LEU A 159 18.75 5.60 -9.48
C LEU A 159 17.90 4.33 -9.62
N GLY A 160 17.16 4.19 -10.73
CA GLY A 160 16.35 3.01 -11.01
C GLY A 160 17.16 1.72 -11.14
N MET A 161 18.35 1.78 -11.73
CA MET A 161 19.24 0.62 -11.75
C MET A 161 19.75 0.25 -10.36
N LYS A 162 20.02 1.22 -9.49
CA LYS A 162 20.41 0.98 -8.10
C LYS A 162 19.26 0.34 -7.31
N GLN A 163 18.04 0.85 -7.45
CA GLN A 163 16.86 0.27 -6.82
C GLN A 163 16.65 -1.18 -7.26
N ARG A 164 16.70 -1.44 -8.56
CA ARG A 164 16.59 -2.81 -9.10
C ARG A 164 17.72 -3.73 -8.61
N LEU A 165 18.94 -3.23 -8.46
CA LEU A 165 20.03 -4.02 -7.90
C LEU A 165 19.83 -4.32 -6.41
N GLY A 166 19.29 -3.37 -5.63
CA GLY A 166 18.90 -3.59 -4.24
C GLY A 166 17.79 -4.65 -4.12
N LEU A 167 16.82 -4.61 -5.02
CA LEU A 167 15.78 -5.62 -5.09
C LEU A 167 16.34 -6.99 -5.49
N ALA A 168 17.27 -7.04 -6.46
CA ALA A 168 17.98 -8.28 -6.79
C ALA A 168 18.72 -8.88 -5.57
N ALA A 169 19.31 -8.03 -4.72
CA ALA A 169 19.97 -8.49 -3.48
C ALA A 169 18.95 -9.12 -2.51
N ALA A 170 17.76 -8.55 -2.37
CA ALA A 170 16.67 -9.12 -1.57
C ALA A 170 16.18 -10.48 -2.12
N LEU A 171 16.29 -10.68 -3.44
CA LEU A 171 15.81 -11.84 -4.19
C LEU A 171 16.88 -12.89 -4.52
N LEU A 172 18.08 -12.79 -3.96
CA LEU A 172 19.16 -13.78 -4.17
C LEU A 172 18.74 -15.21 -3.82
N ARG A 173 17.71 -15.38 -3.00
CA ARG A 173 17.13 -16.66 -2.60
C ARG A 173 15.60 -16.56 -2.55
N PRO A 174 14.88 -17.69 -2.65
CA PRO A 174 13.44 -17.69 -2.36
C PRO A 174 13.17 -17.15 -0.96
N ARG A 175 12.20 -16.27 -0.83
CA ARG A 175 11.80 -15.63 0.42
C ARG A 175 10.32 -15.87 0.70
N GLU A 176 9.97 -16.05 1.97
CA GLU A 176 8.56 -16.15 2.39
C GLU A 176 7.92 -14.77 2.53
N LEU A 177 8.74 -13.77 2.88
CA LEU A 177 8.34 -12.38 3.02
C LEU A 177 9.36 -11.46 2.34
N LEU A 178 8.87 -10.52 1.55
CA LEU A 178 9.65 -9.43 0.98
C LEU A 178 9.17 -8.12 1.58
N VAL A 179 10.07 -7.35 2.20
CA VAL A 179 9.79 -6.03 2.81
C VAL A 179 10.46 -4.95 1.99
N LEU A 180 9.66 -4.04 1.44
CA LEU A 180 10.11 -2.98 0.54
C LEU A 180 9.67 -1.61 1.11
N ASP A 181 10.65 -0.79 1.50
CA ASP A 181 10.37 0.56 1.98
C ASP A 181 10.54 1.56 0.83
N GLU A 182 9.41 2.15 0.39
CA GLU A 182 9.32 3.12 -0.72
C GLU A 182 10.07 2.64 -2.00
N PRO A 183 9.79 1.43 -2.55
CA PRO A 183 10.61 0.81 -3.60
C PRO A 183 10.60 1.55 -4.94
N THR A 184 9.61 2.40 -5.17
CA THR A 184 9.39 3.17 -6.40
C THR A 184 9.85 4.61 -6.30
N ASN A 185 10.27 5.05 -5.10
CA ASN A 185 10.67 6.43 -4.88
C ASN A 185 11.82 6.88 -5.80
N GLY A 186 11.60 7.99 -6.52
CA GLY A 186 12.58 8.56 -7.45
C GLY A 186 12.76 7.78 -8.76
N LEU A 187 11.87 6.84 -9.08
CA LEU A 187 11.84 6.17 -10.37
C LEU A 187 11.01 6.94 -11.39
N ASP A 188 11.36 6.77 -12.66
CA ASP A 188 10.53 7.19 -13.76
C ASP A 188 9.28 6.27 -13.90
N PRO A 189 8.26 6.68 -14.68
CA PRO A 189 7.04 5.88 -14.82
C PRO A 189 7.28 4.47 -15.40
N GLN A 190 8.35 4.27 -16.16
CA GLN A 190 8.71 2.94 -16.67
C GLN A 190 9.27 2.06 -15.54
N GLY A 191 10.23 2.59 -14.77
CA GLY A 191 10.79 1.89 -13.61
C GLY A 191 9.74 1.50 -12.59
N MET A 192 8.78 2.39 -12.32
CA MET A 192 7.64 2.09 -11.44
C MET A 192 6.79 0.91 -11.98
N ARG A 193 6.51 0.87 -13.29
CA ARG A 193 5.79 -0.26 -13.92
C ARG A 193 6.56 -1.58 -13.80
N GLU A 194 7.88 -1.55 -14.00
CA GLU A 194 8.74 -2.73 -13.90
C GLU A 194 8.73 -3.31 -12.47
N ILE A 195 8.86 -2.45 -11.45
CA ILE A 195 8.78 -2.88 -10.04
C ILE A 195 7.39 -3.46 -9.72
N ARG A 196 6.31 -2.84 -10.20
CA ARG A 196 4.95 -3.37 -10.00
C ARG A 196 4.75 -4.75 -10.62
N THR A 197 5.25 -4.95 -11.83
CA THR A 197 5.19 -6.25 -12.50
C THR A 197 5.93 -7.30 -11.68
N LEU A 198 7.15 -7.00 -11.25
CA LEU A 198 7.95 -7.91 -10.45
C LEU A 198 7.28 -8.26 -9.10
N VAL A 199 6.67 -7.28 -8.43
CA VAL A 199 5.93 -7.54 -7.17
C VAL A 199 4.76 -8.49 -7.40
N ARG A 200 4.00 -8.34 -8.49
CA ARG A 200 2.89 -9.25 -8.83
C ARG A 200 3.38 -10.67 -9.14
N GLU A 201 4.48 -10.81 -9.88
CA GLU A 201 5.09 -12.10 -10.19
C GLU A 201 5.52 -12.83 -8.91
N LEU A 202 6.20 -12.10 -8.00
CA LEU A 202 6.62 -12.65 -6.70
C LEU A 202 5.44 -13.12 -5.85
N ALA A 203 4.36 -12.35 -5.85
CA ALA A 203 3.14 -12.74 -5.14
C ALA A 203 2.46 -13.96 -5.77
N ALA A 204 2.45 -14.06 -7.10
CA ALA A 204 1.94 -15.23 -7.81
C ALA A 204 2.76 -16.49 -7.51
N ASP A 205 4.07 -16.34 -7.26
CA ASP A 205 4.97 -17.41 -6.78
C ASP A 205 4.75 -17.78 -5.29
N GLY A 206 3.81 -17.12 -4.59
CA GLY A 206 3.47 -17.38 -3.19
C GLY A 206 4.28 -16.57 -2.16
N THR A 207 5.14 -15.63 -2.59
CA THR A 207 5.84 -14.73 -1.68
C THR A 207 4.88 -13.69 -1.11
N THR A 208 4.86 -13.51 0.21
CA THR A 208 4.18 -12.35 0.82
C THR A 208 5.01 -11.10 0.54
N VAL A 209 4.39 -10.03 0.05
CA VAL A 209 5.06 -8.74 -0.15
C VAL A 209 4.46 -7.69 0.77
N PHE A 210 5.29 -7.09 1.61
CA PHE A 210 4.94 -5.94 2.44
C PHE A 210 5.70 -4.72 1.91
N LEU A 211 4.98 -3.76 1.34
CA LEU A 211 5.59 -2.56 0.78
C LEU A 211 5.02 -1.29 1.40
N SER A 212 5.87 -0.33 1.69
CA SER A 212 5.43 1.02 2.06
C SER A 212 5.37 1.91 0.82
N SER A 213 4.40 2.82 0.80
CA SER A 213 4.32 3.91 -0.18
C SER A 213 3.61 5.13 0.43
N HIS A 214 3.88 6.29 -0.13
CA HIS A 214 3.09 7.49 0.09
C HIS A 214 2.13 7.76 -1.09
N LEU A 215 2.17 6.94 -2.15
CA LEU A 215 1.35 7.07 -3.36
C LEU A 215 0.21 6.05 -3.33
N LEU A 216 -1.01 6.56 -3.28
CA LEU A 216 -2.24 5.76 -3.25
C LEU A 216 -2.45 4.94 -4.51
N ASP A 217 -2.23 5.56 -5.67
CA ASP A 217 -2.36 4.89 -6.96
C ASP A 217 -1.48 3.65 -7.09
N GLU A 218 -0.31 3.65 -6.47
CA GLU A 218 0.57 2.48 -6.45
C GLU A 218 -0.05 1.32 -5.67
N ILE A 219 -0.61 1.62 -4.51
CA ILE A 219 -1.26 0.63 -3.65
C ILE A 219 -2.49 0.04 -4.35
N GLU A 220 -3.33 0.87 -4.95
CA GLU A 220 -4.52 0.40 -5.69
C GLU A 220 -4.16 -0.52 -6.85
N GLN A 221 -3.05 -0.24 -7.54
CA GLN A 221 -2.66 -0.99 -8.72
C GLN A 221 -2.01 -2.34 -8.40
N VAL A 222 -1.37 -2.51 -7.23
CA VAL A 222 -0.52 -3.68 -6.96
C VAL A 222 -1.00 -4.49 -5.77
N CYS A 223 -1.57 -3.83 -4.75
CA CYS A 223 -1.84 -4.46 -3.47
C CYS A 223 -3.20 -5.16 -3.43
N THR A 224 -3.26 -6.27 -2.71
CA THR A 224 -4.51 -6.96 -2.36
C THR A 224 -5.09 -6.45 -1.04
N HIS A 225 -4.20 -6.03 -0.14
CA HIS A 225 -4.53 -5.48 1.18
C HIS A 225 -3.76 -4.19 1.40
N ALA A 226 -4.30 -3.32 2.24
CA ALA A 226 -3.61 -2.10 2.63
C ALA A 226 -3.89 -1.73 4.09
N ALA A 227 -2.99 -0.95 4.66
CA ALA A 227 -3.16 -0.25 5.92
C ALA A 227 -2.74 1.20 5.75
N VAL A 228 -3.53 2.11 6.32
CA VAL A 228 -3.29 3.55 6.26
C VAL A 228 -2.81 4.04 7.61
N MET A 229 -1.69 4.74 7.61
CA MET A 229 -1.06 5.28 8.80
C MET A 229 -0.94 6.79 8.75
N ALA A 230 -1.30 7.48 9.81
CA ALA A 230 -1.05 8.91 9.99
C ALA A 230 -0.62 9.20 11.42
N GLN A 231 0.30 10.15 11.60
CA GLN A 231 0.75 10.65 12.91
C GLN A 231 1.11 9.53 13.91
N GLY A 232 1.77 8.46 13.43
CA GLY A 232 2.18 7.32 14.25
C GLY A 232 1.10 6.30 14.55
N ARG A 233 -0.14 6.47 14.07
CA ARG A 233 -1.28 5.59 14.35
C ARG A 233 -1.82 4.93 13.09
N LEU A 234 -2.32 3.71 13.25
CA LEU A 234 -3.10 3.05 12.22
C LEU A 234 -4.50 3.64 12.18
N LEU A 235 -4.93 4.11 11.01
CA LEU A 235 -6.30 4.62 10.80
C LEU A 235 -7.24 3.51 10.38
N VAL A 236 -6.81 2.69 9.44
CA VAL A 236 -7.63 1.60 8.87
C VAL A 236 -6.72 0.53 8.24
N GLN A 237 -7.18 -0.72 8.24
CA GLN A 237 -6.59 -1.81 7.46
C GLN A 237 -7.69 -2.73 6.93
N GLY A 238 -7.42 -3.39 5.80
CA GLY A 238 -8.34 -4.33 5.14
C GLY A 238 -7.89 -4.66 3.73
N THR A 239 -8.74 -5.34 2.97
CA THR A 239 -8.52 -5.48 1.54
C THR A 239 -8.67 -4.12 0.85
N VAL A 240 -7.95 -3.92 -0.27
CA VAL A 240 -8.07 -2.67 -1.06
C VAL A 240 -9.53 -2.45 -1.48
N ALA A 241 -10.25 -3.52 -1.85
CA ALA A 241 -11.66 -3.45 -2.22
C ALA A 241 -12.57 -3.01 -1.05
N GLU A 242 -12.34 -3.51 0.18
CA GLU A 242 -13.09 -3.09 1.36
C GLU A 242 -12.82 -1.63 1.72
N LEU A 243 -11.57 -1.19 1.61
CA LEU A 243 -11.19 0.20 1.91
C LEU A 243 -11.83 1.17 0.91
N ALA A 244 -11.76 0.86 -0.39
CA ALA A 244 -12.45 1.62 -1.44
C ALA A 244 -13.98 1.58 -1.26
N GLY A 245 -14.54 0.41 -0.89
CA GLY A 245 -15.98 0.26 -0.63
C GLY A 245 -16.49 1.05 0.57
N ARG A 246 -15.71 1.15 1.65
CA ARG A 246 -16.06 1.98 2.83
C ARG A 246 -16.13 3.46 2.48
N ALA A 247 -15.18 3.95 1.67
CA ALA A 247 -15.21 5.32 1.17
C ALA A 247 -16.41 5.58 0.25
N ALA A 248 -16.72 4.63 -0.63
CA ALA A 248 -17.91 4.69 -1.50
C ALA A 248 -19.23 4.67 -0.72
N SER A 249 -19.29 3.93 0.39
CA SER A 249 -20.49 3.86 1.24
C SER A 249 -20.68 5.12 2.10
N ALA A 250 -19.58 5.77 2.47
CA ALA A 250 -19.63 7.02 3.23
C ALA A 250 -20.10 8.22 2.37
N ARG A 251 -19.90 8.15 1.04
CA ARG A 251 -20.34 9.16 0.06
C ARG A 251 -20.85 8.43 -1.17
N GLY A 252 -22.15 8.12 -1.21
CA GLY A 252 -22.79 7.55 -2.40
C GLY A 252 -22.77 8.51 -3.57
N ARG A 253 -21.61 8.79 -4.20
CA ARG A 253 -21.53 9.69 -5.35
C ARG A 253 -21.91 8.98 -6.63
N LEU A 254 -22.78 9.63 -7.38
CA LEU A 254 -23.16 9.29 -8.74
C LEU A 254 -22.28 10.07 -9.72
N ALA A 255 -21.88 9.44 -10.81
CA ALA A 255 -21.25 10.11 -11.95
C ALA A 255 -22.03 9.82 -13.24
N VAL A 256 -22.30 10.85 -14.00
CA VAL A 256 -22.96 10.80 -15.31
C VAL A 256 -22.07 11.52 -16.33
N THR A 257 -21.66 10.81 -17.38
CA THR A 257 -20.96 11.44 -18.52
C THR A 257 -21.99 11.73 -19.62
N THR A 258 -22.17 12.98 -19.96
CA THR A 258 -23.18 13.43 -20.91
C THR A 258 -22.77 14.75 -21.56
N PRO A 259 -23.10 14.98 -22.84
CA PRO A 259 -22.95 16.29 -23.47
C PRO A 259 -24.05 17.29 -23.03
N ASP A 260 -25.03 16.85 -22.23
CA ASP A 260 -26.18 17.64 -21.80
C ASP A 260 -26.17 17.83 -20.25
N PRO A 261 -25.10 18.43 -19.66
CA PRO A 261 -24.92 18.45 -18.21
C PRO A 261 -26.01 19.26 -17.47
N ALA A 262 -26.53 20.32 -18.07
CA ALA A 262 -27.58 21.14 -17.46
C ALA A 262 -28.89 20.37 -17.27
N ASP A 263 -29.33 19.63 -18.29
CA ASP A 263 -30.51 18.78 -18.21
C ASP A 263 -30.30 17.62 -17.23
N ALA A 264 -29.12 16.99 -17.24
CA ALA A 264 -28.79 15.95 -16.29
C ALA A 264 -28.87 16.45 -14.84
N VAL A 265 -28.34 17.63 -14.52
CA VAL A 265 -28.46 18.25 -13.18
C VAL A 265 -29.88 18.43 -12.77
N ARG A 266 -30.75 18.97 -13.67
CA ARG A 266 -32.17 19.18 -13.37
C ARG A 266 -32.88 17.87 -13.01
N ILE A 267 -32.74 16.83 -13.84
CA ILE A 267 -33.35 15.52 -13.64
C ILE A 267 -32.85 14.85 -12.37
N LEU A 268 -31.54 14.84 -12.14
CA LEU A 268 -30.95 14.23 -10.94
C LEU A 268 -31.43 14.93 -9.66
N LYS A 269 -31.55 16.25 -9.68
CA LYS A 269 -32.09 17.02 -8.55
C LYS A 269 -33.56 16.69 -8.24
N GLU A 270 -34.39 16.53 -9.28
CA GLU A 270 -35.81 16.11 -9.16
C GLU A 270 -35.93 14.72 -8.51
N HIS A 271 -34.89 13.84 -8.68
CA HIS A 271 -34.86 12.50 -8.12
C HIS A 271 -34.07 12.43 -6.80
N GLY A 272 -33.81 13.55 -6.14
CA GLY A 272 -33.24 13.59 -4.79
C GLY A 272 -31.72 13.48 -4.71
N VAL A 273 -31.01 13.59 -5.83
CA VAL A 273 -29.52 13.65 -5.82
C VAL A 273 -29.12 15.06 -5.36
N THR A 274 -28.20 15.13 -4.38
CA THR A 274 -27.71 16.39 -3.78
C THR A 274 -26.28 16.68 -4.20
N ASP A 275 -25.75 17.83 -3.82
CA ASP A 275 -24.35 18.27 -4.07
C ASP A 275 -23.91 18.07 -5.54
N LEU A 276 -24.81 18.44 -6.45
CA LEU A 276 -24.59 18.30 -7.88
C LEU A 276 -23.53 19.29 -8.39
N VAL A 277 -22.49 18.76 -9.00
CA VAL A 277 -21.40 19.50 -9.65
C VAL A 277 -21.39 19.14 -11.14
N ALA A 278 -21.51 20.14 -12.00
CA ALA A 278 -21.44 19.96 -13.44
C ALA A 278 -20.08 20.44 -13.99
N ALA A 279 -19.46 19.61 -14.81
CA ALA A 279 -18.32 19.92 -15.66
C ALA A 279 -18.76 19.92 -17.15
N VAL A 280 -17.84 20.08 -18.07
CA VAL A 280 -18.14 20.23 -19.51
C VAL A 280 -18.95 19.05 -20.08
N ASP A 281 -18.63 17.83 -19.68
CA ASP A 281 -19.27 16.59 -20.15
C ASP A 281 -19.59 15.60 -19.04
N ARG A 282 -19.55 16.05 -17.78
CA ARG A 282 -19.74 15.20 -16.61
C ARG A 282 -20.54 15.91 -15.52
N VAL A 283 -21.46 15.17 -14.92
CA VAL A 283 -22.19 15.59 -13.72
C VAL A 283 -21.92 14.60 -12.61
N THR A 284 -21.57 15.09 -11.42
CA THR A 284 -21.44 14.27 -10.21
C THR A 284 -22.39 14.77 -9.14
N GLY A 285 -22.87 13.90 -8.27
CA GLY A 285 -23.77 14.26 -7.18
C GLY A 285 -23.80 13.21 -6.07
N GLU A 286 -24.28 13.56 -4.89
CA GLU A 286 -24.43 12.64 -3.76
C GLU A 286 -25.79 11.97 -3.74
N LEU A 287 -25.80 10.65 -3.61
CA LEU A 287 -27.03 9.87 -3.44
C LEU A 287 -27.43 9.89 -1.97
N PRO A 288 -28.71 10.16 -1.64
CA PRO A 288 -29.18 10.15 -0.26
C PRO A 288 -29.11 8.73 0.32
N GLY A 289 -28.36 8.53 1.39
CA GLY A 289 -28.10 7.33 2.18
C GLY A 289 -29.00 6.10 1.95
N ARG A 290 -29.79 5.72 2.97
CA ARG A 290 -30.64 4.51 2.90
C ARG A 290 -31.82 4.60 1.92
N ASP A 291 -32.24 5.79 1.57
CA ASP A 291 -33.38 6.05 0.67
C ASP A 291 -32.89 6.44 -0.74
N ALA A 292 -31.68 6.02 -1.11
CA ALA A 292 -31.13 6.31 -2.43
C ALA A 292 -32.01 5.69 -3.53
N PRO A 293 -32.37 6.46 -4.55
CA PRO A 293 -33.08 5.91 -5.72
C PRO A 293 -32.27 4.86 -6.41
N ASP A 294 -32.94 3.88 -7.02
CA ASP A 294 -32.26 2.87 -7.82
C ASP A 294 -31.51 3.53 -8.98
N LEU A 295 -30.28 3.10 -9.20
CA LEU A 295 -29.46 3.60 -10.30
C LEU A 295 -30.10 3.32 -11.67
N ALA A 296 -30.83 2.20 -11.81
CA ALA A 296 -31.54 1.87 -13.04
C ALA A 296 -32.67 2.89 -13.29
N ASP A 297 -33.42 3.25 -12.27
CA ASP A 297 -34.53 4.23 -12.36
C ASP A 297 -33.98 5.64 -12.69
N LEU A 298 -32.89 6.05 -12.07
CA LEU A 298 -32.22 7.31 -12.37
C LEU A 298 -31.72 7.35 -13.83
N ASN A 299 -31.11 6.27 -14.30
CA ASN A 299 -30.67 6.19 -15.69
C ASN A 299 -31.87 6.24 -16.66
N ALA A 300 -32.93 5.50 -16.35
CA ALA A 300 -34.15 5.53 -17.16
C ALA A 300 -34.80 6.92 -17.21
N ALA A 301 -34.80 7.64 -16.08
CA ALA A 301 -35.29 9.02 -16.01
C ALA A 301 -34.47 9.98 -16.87
N LEU A 302 -33.12 9.89 -16.82
CA LEU A 302 -32.25 10.71 -17.65
C LEU A 302 -32.49 10.46 -19.14
N VAL A 303 -32.51 9.19 -19.56
CA VAL A 303 -32.73 8.81 -20.98
C VAL A 303 -34.14 9.18 -21.40
N GLY A 304 -35.15 8.94 -20.56
CA GLY A 304 -36.54 9.29 -20.83
C GLY A 304 -36.79 10.81 -20.97
N ALA A 305 -35.98 11.63 -20.31
CA ALA A 305 -35.94 13.08 -20.46
C ALA A 305 -35.14 13.58 -21.66
N GLY A 306 -34.58 12.70 -22.48
CA GLY A 306 -33.78 13.02 -23.67
C GLY A 306 -32.31 13.34 -23.42
N VAL A 307 -31.81 13.12 -22.21
CA VAL A 307 -30.37 13.29 -21.89
C VAL A 307 -29.55 12.19 -22.56
N ARG A 308 -28.53 12.57 -23.30
CA ARG A 308 -27.63 11.63 -23.99
C ARG A 308 -26.59 11.08 -23.05
N VAL A 309 -26.91 10.00 -22.34
CA VAL A 309 -26.03 9.36 -21.37
C VAL A 309 -24.96 8.54 -22.09
N ARG A 310 -23.67 8.88 -21.91
CA ARG A 310 -22.51 8.15 -22.42
C ARG A 310 -21.95 7.14 -21.40
N ALA A 311 -21.95 7.51 -20.12
CA ALA A 311 -21.62 6.64 -19.01
C ALA A 311 -22.44 7.04 -17.78
N PHE A 312 -22.82 6.05 -16.97
CA PHE A 312 -23.64 6.22 -15.79
C PHE A 312 -23.25 5.19 -14.74
N GLY A 313 -23.06 5.63 -13.51
CA GLY A 313 -22.77 4.70 -12.42
C GLY A 313 -22.36 5.40 -11.13
N ARG A 314 -22.12 4.61 -10.10
CA ARG A 314 -21.48 5.15 -8.89
C ARG A 314 -20.04 5.54 -9.24
N GLU A 315 -19.63 6.71 -8.78
CA GLU A 315 -18.25 7.13 -8.87
C GLU A 315 -17.39 6.14 -8.10
N ARG A 316 -16.32 5.65 -8.73
CA ARG A 316 -15.33 4.83 -8.02
C ARG A 316 -14.62 5.78 -7.08
N VAL A 317 -14.88 5.63 -5.80
CA VAL A 317 -14.15 6.34 -4.77
C VAL A 317 -12.76 5.72 -4.68
N SER A 318 -11.75 6.54 -4.87
CA SER A 318 -10.35 6.12 -4.73
C SER A 318 -10.00 5.93 -3.25
N LEU A 319 -8.91 5.22 -2.97
CA LEU A 319 -8.33 5.20 -1.61
C LEU A 319 -7.94 6.60 -1.14
N GLU A 320 -7.69 7.54 -2.07
CA GLU A 320 -7.40 8.94 -1.77
C GLU A 320 -8.61 9.65 -1.15
N ASP A 321 -9.80 9.47 -1.74
CA ASP A 321 -11.04 9.99 -1.17
C ASP A 321 -11.33 9.38 0.20
N ALA A 322 -11.01 8.08 0.38
CA ALA A 322 -11.11 7.41 1.67
C ALA A 322 -10.15 8.01 2.70
N PHE A 323 -8.93 8.31 2.30
CA PHE A 323 -7.92 8.91 3.14
C PHE A 323 -8.31 10.33 3.56
N VAL A 324 -8.69 11.18 2.60
CA VAL A 324 -9.17 12.54 2.87
C VAL A 324 -10.38 12.53 3.82
N ALA A 325 -11.30 11.58 3.64
CA ALA A 325 -12.46 11.44 4.53
C ALA A 325 -12.07 11.03 5.97
N LEU A 326 -10.99 10.26 6.14
CA LEU A 326 -10.51 9.78 7.45
C LEU A 326 -9.59 10.77 8.16
N THR A 327 -8.83 11.59 7.41
CA THR A 327 -7.81 12.48 7.97
C THR A 327 -8.23 13.95 7.95
N GLY A 328 -9.19 14.33 7.12
CA GLY A 328 -9.55 15.73 6.86
C GLY A 328 -8.55 16.49 5.99
N GLU A 329 -7.43 15.88 5.62
CA GLU A 329 -6.32 16.49 4.87
C GLU A 329 -5.86 15.55 3.75
N GLY A 330 -5.53 16.10 2.56
CA GLY A 330 -4.91 15.33 1.47
C GLY A 330 -3.47 14.94 1.80
N PHE A 331 -2.91 13.97 1.04
CA PHE A 331 -1.53 13.48 1.22
C PHE A 331 -0.45 14.56 1.05
N ASP A 332 -0.75 15.64 0.33
CA ASP A 332 0.21 16.67 -0.06
C ASP A 332 0.42 17.79 0.98
N VAL A 333 -0.19 17.75 2.17
CA VAL A 333 -0.19 18.85 3.15
C VAL A 333 0.80 18.64 4.29
N ALA A 334 1.88 17.89 4.10
CA ALA A 334 3.01 17.83 5.04
C ALA A 334 4.32 18.14 4.31
N GLY A 335 4.49 19.42 3.96
CA GLY A 335 5.77 20.00 3.56
C GLY A 335 6.64 20.36 4.75
#